data_a0e5eeff2165523d0fab62528553e911
#
_entry.id   a0e5eeff2165523d0fab62528553e911
#
_cell.length_a   1.000
_cell.length_b   1.000
_cell.length_c   1.000
_cell.angle_alpha   90.00
_cell.angle_beta   90.00
_cell.angle_gamma   90.00
#
_symmetry.space_group_name_H-M   'P 1'
#
loop_
_entity.id
_entity.type
_entity.pdbx_description
1 polymer ?
#
loop_
_entity_poly.entity_id
_entity_poly.type
_entity_poly.pdbx_seq_one_letter_code
_entity_poly.pdbx_strand_id
1 'polypeptide(L)'
;MLWDEVSASAQKTLQQEVREELITHIIPFWNRMRDPRGGFFGRMDPMLKLEENADKGAILHARILWFYSSAYLALKDESLLEYAAHAYRFLRDCCYDRENGGMFWSVTCDGAPNDSMKHTYNQAFAIYGLCAYYDACGDNEALTLANELFETIESRTRDTYGYMEAFSRSWTLIGNEHLSEHGLPAEKTMNTTLHLIEAYTQLYRITKSEAVGARLQWLLEVTADKIYDAERGALKVFFDKQWNELGDVYSYGHDIEATWLMDLACDVLGNAALSARYREINNTIAEKIQQIAFDGTALLNESAEGKLDGTRIWWVQAEGVVGFLNAFCRTGNLGFHHTACALWSYIKTHQIDRRDGGEWHAELTQQGEPLFSFDMAGPWKCPYHNGRMCLEVMKTDPVCV
;
A
#
# COMPACT_ATOMS: atom_id res chain seq x y z
N MET A 1 15.20 27.84 1.02
CA MET A 1 15.01 28.36 -0.36
C MET A 1 13.51 28.53 -0.53
N LEU A 2 13.06 29.70 -0.94
CA LEU A 2 11.62 29.96 -1.05
C LEU A 2 11.03 29.16 -2.21
N TRP A 3 9.83 28.64 -2.01
CA TRP A 3 8.95 28.08 -3.04
C TRP A 3 8.73 29.15 -4.12
N ASP A 4 9.25 28.92 -5.31
CA ASP A 4 9.16 29.87 -6.39
C ASP A 4 7.98 29.59 -7.34
N GLU A 5 7.67 30.54 -8.23
CA GLU A 5 6.57 30.40 -9.19
C GLU A 5 6.76 29.21 -10.13
N VAL A 6 7.99 28.81 -10.41
CA VAL A 6 8.31 27.67 -11.29
C VAL A 6 7.94 26.37 -10.60
N SER A 7 8.33 26.18 -9.33
CA SER A 7 7.98 25.00 -8.53
C SER A 7 6.48 24.89 -8.29
N ALA A 8 5.80 26.02 -8.01
CA ALA A 8 4.35 26.07 -7.88
C ALA A 8 3.62 25.71 -9.18
N SER A 9 4.15 26.12 -10.34
CA SER A 9 3.63 25.75 -11.64
C SER A 9 3.84 24.26 -11.91
N ALA A 10 5.03 23.72 -11.59
CA ALA A 10 5.34 22.30 -11.74
C ALA A 10 4.41 21.41 -10.89
N GLN A 11 4.13 21.80 -9.64
CA GLN A 11 3.20 21.08 -8.77
C GLN A 11 1.76 21.07 -9.33
N LYS A 12 1.28 22.20 -9.84
CA LYS A 12 -0.05 22.26 -10.47
C LYS A 12 -0.13 21.38 -11.71
N THR A 13 0.94 21.38 -12.52
CA THR A 13 1.03 20.50 -13.70
C THR A 13 1.01 19.03 -13.28
N LEU A 14 1.81 18.65 -12.28
CA LEU A 14 1.82 17.31 -11.72
C LEU A 14 0.43 16.87 -11.25
N GLN A 15 -0.27 17.71 -10.48
CA GLN A 15 -1.63 17.42 -10.00
C GLN A 15 -2.64 17.24 -11.13
N GLN A 16 -2.55 18.04 -12.18
CA GLN A 16 -3.40 17.93 -13.34
C GLN A 16 -3.13 16.64 -14.13
N GLU A 17 -1.88 16.32 -14.37
CA GLU A 17 -1.48 15.13 -15.13
C GLU A 17 -1.83 13.82 -14.39
N VAL A 18 -1.60 13.73 -13.08
CA VAL A 18 -2.00 12.52 -12.31
C VAL A 18 -3.52 12.38 -12.23
N ARG A 19 -4.25 13.50 -12.17
CA ARG A 19 -5.72 13.47 -12.24
C ARG A 19 -6.21 12.97 -13.58
N GLU A 20 -5.61 13.39 -14.67
CA GLU A 20 -5.92 12.91 -16.02
C GLU A 20 -5.62 11.42 -16.14
N GLU A 21 -4.45 10.96 -15.69
CA GLU A 21 -4.07 9.53 -15.67
C GLU A 21 -5.09 8.69 -14.88
N LEU A 22 -5.48 9.16 -13.70
CA LEU A 22 -6.49 8.49 -12.87
C LEU A 22 -7.81 8.31 -13.61
N ILE A 23 -8.33 9.38 -14.23
CA ILE A 23 -9.67 9.41 -14.83
C ILE A 23 -9.71 8.74 -16.19
N THR A 24 -8.66 8.92 -17.02
CA THR A 24 -8.69 8.47 -18.41
C THR A 24 -8.05 7.11 -18.62
N HIS A 25 -7.28 6.60 -17.66
CA HIS A 25 -6.53 5.37 -17.82
C HIS A 25 -6.77 4.36 -16.67
N ILE A 26 -6.44 4.69 -15.41
CA ILE A 26 -6.54 3.73 -14.31
C ILE A 26 -8.00 3.33 -14.04
N ILE A 27 -8.91 4.28 -13.83
CA ILE A 27 -10.33 4.00 -13.57
C ILE A 27 -10.97 3.20 -14.73
N PRO A 28 -10.84 3.59 -16.02
CA PRO A 28 -11.40 2.82 -17.12
C PRO A 28 -10.87 1.39 -17.22
N PHE A 29 -9.58 1.16 -16.94
CA PHE A 29 -9.04 -0.19 -16.90
C PHE A 29 -9.74 -1.03 -15.83
N TRP A 30 -9.81 -0.53 -14.60
CA TRP A 30 -10.38 -1.29 -13.47
C TRP A 30 -11.90 -1.43 -13.57
N ASN A 31 -12.59 -0.51 -14.23
CA ASN A 31 -14.01 -0.67 -14.54
C ASN A 31 -14.28 -1.90 -15.42
N ARG A 32 -13.37 -2.22 -16.37
CA ARG A 32 -13.46 -3.43 -17.20
C ARG A 32 -13.14 -4.72 -16.45
N MET A 33 -12.44 -4.63 -15.32
CA MET A 33 -12.14 -5.77 -14.46
C MET A 33 -13.32 -6.18 -13.56
N ARG A 34 -14.44 -5.47 -13.58
CA ARG A 34 -15.64 -5.85 -12.82
C ARG A 34 -16.22 -7.17 -13.35
N ASP A 35 -16.33 -8.16 -12.46
CA ASP A 35 -16.93 -9.46 -12.79
C ASP A 35 -18.44 -9.45 -12.50
N PRO A 36 -19.32 -9.74 -13.46
CA PRO A 36 -20.76 -9.80 -13.24
C PRO A 36 -21.17 -10.91 -12.24
N ARG A 37 -20.36 -11.91 -12.03
CA ARG A 37 -20.60 -12.98 -11.02
C ARG A 37 -20.40 -12.47 -9.58
N GLY A 38 -19.67 -11.38 -9.39
CA GLY A 38 -19.38 -10.74 -8.12
C GLY A 38 -17.90 -10.36 -7.99
N GLY A 39 -17.63 -9.23 -7.37
CA GLY A 39 -16.27 -8.69 -7.23
C GLY A 39 -15.62 -8.35 -8.56
N PHE A 40 -14.33 -8.53 -8.64
CA PHE A 40 -13.51 -8.23 -9.82
C PHE A 40 -12.78 -9.49 -10.28
N PHE A 41 -12.44 -9.55 -11.57
CA PHE A 41 -11.63 -10.65 -12.10
C PHE A 41 -10.28 -10.71 -11.38
N GLY A 42 -9.85 -11.91 -11.08
CA GLY A 42 -8.65 -12.14 -10.26
C GLY A 42 -7.33 -11.92 -11.00
N ARG A 43 -7.34 -12.00 -12.35
CA ARG A 43 -6.09 -11.98 -13.12
C ARG A 43 -6.28 -11.50 -14.56
N MET A 44 -5.34 -10.71 -15.04
CA MET A 44 -5.10 -10.41 -16.46
C MET A 44 -3.60 -10.59 -16.73
N ASP A 45 -3.26 -11.38 -17.74
CA ASP A 45 -1.88 -11.65 -18.09
C ASP A 45 -1.17 -10.41 -18.70
N PRO A 46 0.17 -10.42 -18.85
CA PRO A 46 0.89 -9.26 -19.38
C PRO A 46 0.60 -8.98 -20.87
N MET A 47 -0.05 -9.92 -21.58
CA MET A 47 -0.51 -9.74 -22.96
C MET A 47 -1.94 -9.21 -23.05
N LEU A 48 -2.52 -8.75 -21.90
CA LEU A 48 -3.86 -8.20 -21.77
C LEU A 48 -4.99 -9.24 -21.98
N LYS A 49 -4.67 -10.51 -21.81
CA LYS A 49 -5.67 -11.58 -21.86
C LYS A 49 -6.28 -11.75 -20.46
N LEU A 50 -7.58 -11.55 -20.36
CA LEU A 50 -8.34 -11.77 -19.15
C LEU A 50 -8.47 -13.25 -18.85
N GLU A 51 -8.15 -13.65 -17.61
CA GLU A 51 -8.36 -15.00 -17.08
C GLU A 51 -9.64 -15.03 -16.24
N GLU A 52 -10.78 -15.20 -16.90
CA GLU A 52 -12.11 -15.09 -16.26
C GLU A 52 -12.33 -16.05 -15.08
N ASN A 53 -11.65 -17.20 -15.07
CA ASN A 53 -11.80 -18.23 -14.06
C ASN A 53 -10.64 -18.25 -13.03
N ALA A 54 -9.79 -17.23 -13.04
CA ALA A 54 -8.75 -17.09 -12.02
C ALA A 54 -9.36 -16.89 -10.63
N ASP A 55 -8.67 -17.42 -9.62
CA ASP A 55 -9.03 -17.19 -8.22
C ASP A 55 -8.98 -15.70 -7.86
N LYS A 56 -9.81 -15.31 -6.91
CA LYS A 56 -9.96 -13.93 -6.46
C LYS A 56 -9.34 -13.75 -5.09
N GLY A 57 -8.27 -12.97 -5.01
CA GLY A 57 -7.61 -12.63 -3.73
C GLY A 57 -8.44 -11.67 -2.89
N ALA A 58 -8.51 -11.88 -1.58
CA ALA A 58 -9.17 -10.94 -0.68
C ALA A 58 -8.41 -9.62 -0.58
N ILE A 59 -7.07 -9.64 -0.62
CA ILE A 59 -6.23 -8.43 -0.68
C ILE A 59 -6.58 -7.59 -1.91
N LEU A 60 -6.68 -8.22 -3.09
CA LEU A 60 -7.09 -7.54 -4.32
C LEU A 60 -8.40 -6.78 -4.14
N HIS A 61 -9.41 -7.45 -3.56
CA HIS A 61 -10.75 -6.84 -3.38
C HIS A 61 -10.77 -5.77 -2.29
N ALA A 62 -10.00 -5.92 -1.21
CA ALA A 62 -9.84 -4.90 -0.18
C ALA A 62 -9.18 -3.63 -0.74
N ARG A 63 -8.15 -3.78 -1.56
CA ARG A 63 -7.45 -2.67 -2.22
C ARG A 63 -8.32 -1.98 -3.28
N ILE A 64 -9.10 -2.75 -4.04
CA ILE A 64 -10.10 -2.21 -4.99
C ILE A 64 -11.20 -1.45 -4.25
N LEU A 65 -11.69 -1.99 -3.13
CA LEU A 65 -12.66 -1.31 -2.27
C LEU A 65 -12.14 0.04 -1.79
N TRP A 66 -10.90 0.07 -1.28
CA TRP A 66 -10.24 1.30 -0.88
C TRP A 66 -10.14 2.28 -2.05
N PHE A 67 -9.68 1.80 -3.21
CA PHE A 67 -9.45 2.63 -4.39
C PHE A 67 -10.73 3.35 -4.84
N TYR A 68 -11.81 2.61 -5.10
CA TYR A 68 -13.04 3.22 -5.57
C TYR A 68 -13.70 4.12 -4.52
N SER A 69 -13.63 3.76 -3.24
CA SER A 69 -14.13 4.60 -2.15
C SER A 69 -13.37 5.93 -2.08
N SER A 70 -12.05 5.88 -2.15
CA SER A 70 -11.19 7.06 -2.12
C SER A 70 -11.32 7.91 -3.40
N ALA A 71 -11.45 7.28 -4.56
CA ALA A 71 -11.70 7.96 -5.82
C ALA A 71 -13.07 8.68 -5.83
N TYR A 72 -14.12 8.05 -5.30
CA TYR A 72 -15.42 8.69 -5.09
C TYR A 72 -15.29 9.95 -4.21
N LEU A 73 -14.59 9.84 -3.08
CA LEU A 73 -14.39 10.98 -2.17
C LEU A 73 -13.65 12.14 -2.84
N ALA A 74 -12.68 11.84 -3.72
CA ALA A 74 -11.90 12.85 -4.42
C ALA A 74 -12.63 13.47 -5.63
N LEU A 75 -13.31 12.64 -6.43
CA LEU A 75 -13.89 13.05 -7.71
C LEU A 75 -15.38 13.37 -7.64
N LYS A 76 -16.10 12.89 -6.62
CA LYS A 76 -17.56 13.04 -6.43
C LYS A 76 -18.38 12.46 -7.58
N ASP A 77 -17.88 11.40 -8.20
CA ASP A 77 -18.56 10.65 -9.24
C ASP A 77 -19.29 9.44 -8.62
N GLU A 78 -20.63 9.50 -8.58
CA GLU A 78 -21.48 8.48 -7.96
C GLU A 78 -21.29 7.07 -8.57
N SER A 79 -20.86 6.99 -9.83
CA SER A 79 -20.59 5.69 -10.45
C SER A 79 -19.46 4.93 -9.76
N LEU A 80 -18.48 5.63 -9.19
CA LEU A 80 -17.36 5.02 -8.45
C LEU A 80 -17.84 4.37 -7.16
N LEU A 81 -18.85 4.94 -6.50
CA LEU A 81 -19.44 4.35 -5.30
C LEU A 81 -20.15 3.02 -5.60
N GLU A 82 -20.74 2.86 -6.81
CA GLU A 82 -21.32 1.59 -7.24
C GLU A 82 -20.26 0.49 -7.38
N TYR A 83 -19.05 0.83 -7.91
CA TYR A 83 -17.92 -0.09 -7.98
C TYR A 83 -17.39 -0.44 -6.60
N ALA A 84 -17.29 0.54 -5.70
CA ALA A 84 -16.92 0.31 -4.29
C ALA A 84 -17.93 -0.64 -3.62
N ALA A 85 -19.22 -0.38 -3.75
CA ALA A 85 -20.28 -1.24 -3.22
C ALA A 85 -20.24 -2.67 -3.78
N HIS A 86 -19.84 -2.82 -5.06
CA HIS A 86 -19.67 -4.13 -5.68
C HIS A 86 -18.48 -4.91 -5.06
N ALA A 87 -17.34 -4.25 -4.84
CA ALA A 87 -16.20 -4.83 -4.13
C ALA A 87 -16.54 -5.18 -2.67
N TYR A 88 -17.23 -4.28 -1.96
CA TYR A 88 -17.63 -4.48 -0.57
C TYR A 88 -18.51 -5.72 -0.41
N ARG A 89 -19.57 -5.86 -1.22
CA ARG A 89 -20.44 -7.04 -1.15
C ARG A 89 -19.66 -8.33 -1.34
N PHE A 90 -18.75 -8.38 -2.30
CA PHE A 90 -17.94 -9.56 -2.54
C PHE A 90 -16.98 -9.85 -1.37
N LEU A 91 -16.33 -8.83 -0.83
CA LEU A 91 -15.44 -8.98 0.31
C LEU A 91 -16.19 -9.52 1.53
N ARG A 92 -17.36 -8.95 1.86
CA ARG A 92 -18.21 -9.34 2.98
C ARG A 92 -18.83 -10.73 2.82
N ASP A 93 -19.34 -11.06 1.62
CA ASP A 93 -20.16 -12.24 1.40
C ASP A 93 -19.35 -13.47 1.01
N CYS A 94 -18.21 -13.30 0.32
CA CYS A 94 -17.39 -14.38 -0.21
C CYS A 94 -16.04 -14.51 0.51
N CYS A 95 -15.36 -13.40 0.83
CA CYS A 95 -14.02 -13.46 1.39
C CYS A 95 -13.98 -13.58 2.92
N TYR A 96 -15.04 -13.19 3.63
CA TYR A 96 -15.12 -13.28 5.09
C TYR A 96 -15.56 -14.68 5.55
N ASP A 97 -14.75 -15.31 6.41
CA ASP A 97 -15.05 -16.62 7.01
C ASP A 97 -16.03 -16.47 8.18
N ARG A 98 -17.30 -16.72 7.92
CA ARG A 98 -18.38 -16.62 8.94
C ARG A 98 -18.27 -17.66 10.06
N GLU A 99 -17.49 -18.73 9.87
CA GLU A 99 -17.33 -19.81 10.85
C GLU A 99 -16.19 -19.49 11.84
N ASN A 100 -15.02 -19.04 11.34
CA ASN A 100 -13.82 -18.83 12.15
C ASN A 100 -13.44 -17.35 12.30
N GLY A 101 -14.14 -16.46 11.62
CA GLY A 101 -13.77 -15.04 11.52
C GLY A 101 -12.58 -14.78 10.61
N GLY A 102 -12.39 -13.53 10.25
CA GLY A 102 -11.29 -13.08 9.39
C GLY A 102 -11.48 -13.42 7.92
N MET A 103 -10.65 -12.80 7.05
CA MET A 103 -10.67 -12.99 5.61
C MET A 103 -9.89 -14.23 5.21
N PHE A 104 -10.40 -15.00 4.26
CA PHE A 104 -9.65 -16.00 3.50
C PHE A 104 -8.53 -15.33 2.71
N TRP A 105 -7.48 -16.06 2.35
CA TRP A 105 -6.46 -15.56 1.43
C TRP A 105 -7.02 -15.38 0.02
N SER A 106 -7.67 -16.41 -0.50
CA SER A 106 -8.36 -16.36 -1.78
C SER A 106 -9.64 -17.19 -1.81
N VAL A 107 -10.49 -16.87 -2.77
CA VAL A 107 -11.70 -17.61 -3.12
C VAL A 107 -11.67 -17.97 -4.60
N THR A 108 -12.45 -18.95 -5.04
CA THR A 108 -12.61 -19.27 -6.46
C THR A 108 -13.27 -18.11 -7.22
N CYS A 109 -13.26 -18.16 -8.53
CA CYS A 109 -13.94 -17.17 -9.38
C CYS A 109 -15.43 -16.99 -9.03
N ASP A 110 -16.08 -18.01 -8.50
CA ASP A 110 -17.50 -18.01 -8.09
C ASP A 110 -17.69 -17.68 -6.59
N GLY A 111 -16.63 -17.37 -5.85
CA GLY A 111 -16.70 -16.92 -4.46
C GLY A 111 -16.67 -18.03 -3.40
N ALA A 112 -16.42 -19.29 -3.75
CA ALA A 112 -16.20 -20.36 -2.77
C ALA A 112 -14.78 -20.26 -2.17
N PRO A 113 -14.56 -20.59 -0.88
CA PRO A 113 -13.22 -20.61 -0.30
C PRO A 113 -12.26 -21.48 -1.12
N ASN A 114 -11.09 -20.93 -1.49
CA ASN A 114 -10.02 -21.65 -2.17
C ASN A 114 -8.82 -21.81 -1.24
N ASP A 115 -7.97 -20.80 -1.11
CA ASP A 115 -6.98 -20.78 -0.03
C ASP A 115 -7.60 -20.15 1.22
N SER A 116 -7.88 -21.00 2.20
CA SER A 116 -8.58 -20.62 3.42
C SER A 116 -7.66 -20.15 4.53
N MET A 117 -6.34 -20.08 4.29
CA MET A 117 -5.41 -19.54 5.28
C MET A 117 -5.77 -18.11 5.69
N LYS A 118 -5.33 -17.73 6.88
CA LYS A 118 -5.45 -16.39 7.42
C LYS A 118 -4.07 -15.75 7.46
N HIS A 119 -3.99 -14.51 7.06
CA HIS A 119 -2.75 -13.76 7.13
C HIS A 119 -3.01 -12.38 7.75
N THR A 120 -2.19 -11.97 8.71
CA THR A 120 -2.34 -10.68 9.40
C THR A 120 -2.37 -9.51 8.43
N TYR A 121 -1.49 -9.52 7.43
CA TYR A 121 -1.44 -8.56 6.34
C TYR A 121 -2.77 -8.43 5.59
N ASN A 122 -3.40 -9.55 5.24
CA ASN A 122 -4.67 -9.56 4.54
C ASN A 122 -5.81 -8.98 5.39
N GLN A 123 -5.83 -9.26 6.69
CA GLN A 123 -6.81 -8.68 7.62
C GLN A 123 -6.63 -7.15 7.71
N ALA A 124 -5.39 -6.67 7.76
CA ALA A 124 -5.09 -5.23 7.79
C ALA A 124 -5.64 -4.52 6.55
N PHE A 125 -5.42 -5.06 5.34
CA PHE A 125 -5.98 -4.48 4.12
C PHE A 125 -7.52 -4.49 4.09
N ALA A 126 -8.14 -5.52 4.64
CA ALA A 126 -9.60 -5.55 4.75
C ALA A 126 -10.11 -4.42 5.67
N ILE A 127 -9.48 -4.18 6.82
CA ILE A 127 -9.81 -3.04 7.69
C ILE A 127 -9.66 -1.73 6.91
N TYR A 128 -8.55 -1.56 6.21
CA TYR A 128 -8.24 -0.34 5.45
C TYR A 128 -9.30 -0.04 4.38
N GLY A 129 -9.67 -1.05 3.58
CA GLY A 129 -10.71 -0.93 2.56
C GLY A 129 -12.10 -0.65 3.14
N LEU A 130 -12.47 -1.35 4.23
CA LEU A 130 -13.76 -1.15 4.92
C LEU A 130 -13.87 0.25 5.55
N CYS A 131 -12.78 0.77 6.12
CA CYS A 131 -12.73 2.12 6.64
C CYS A 131 -12.94 3.17 5.53
N ALA A 132 -12.29 3.00 4.39
CA ALA A 132 -12.48 3.89 3.24
C ALA A 132 -13.92 3.86 2.70
N TYR A 133 -14.53 2.68 2.68
CA TYR A 133 -15.93 2.54 2.25
C TYR A 133 -16.90 3.20 3.23
N TYR A 134 -16.66 3.05 4.54
CA TYR A 134 -17.42 3.77 5.55
C TYR A 134 -17.32 5.29 5.37
N ASP A 135 -16.13 5.82 5.14
CA ASP A 135 -15.93 7.26 4.86
C ASP A 135 -16.72 7.71 3.61
N ALA A 136 -16.82 6.85 2.60
CA ALA A 136 -17.49 7.17 1.35
C ALA A 136 -19.01 7.22 1.47
N CYS A 137 -19.62 6.29 2.23
CA CYS A 137 -21.08 6.14 2.22
C CYS A 137 -21.74 6.04 3.61
N GLY A 138 -20.97 5.98 4.70
CA GLY A 138 -21.50 5.87 6.07
C GLY A 138 -22.08 4.50 6.40
N ASP A 139 -21.70 3.43 5.69
CA ASP A 139 -22.20 2.08 5.93
C ASP A 139 -21.67 1.52 7.26
N ASN A 140 -22.55 1.46 8.28
CA ASN A 140 -22.20 0.98 9.62
C ASN A 140 -21.87 -0.52 9.66
N GLU A 141 -22.35 -1.34 8.73
CA GLU A 141 -21.99 -2.76 8.64
C GLU A 141 -20.50 -2.91 8.26
N ALA A 142 -20.03 -2.07 7.34
CA ALA A 142 -18.61 -2.04 6.97
C ALA A 142 -17.72 -1.65 8.17
N LEU A 143 -18.11 -0.63 8.93
CA LEU A 143 -17.36 -0.24 10.13
C LEU A 143 -17.42 -1.31 11.23
N THR A 144 -18.54 -1.99 11.40
CA THR A 144 -18.68 -3.12 12.33
C THR A 144 -17.71 -4.23 11.95
N LEU A 145 -17.68 -4.62 10.67
CA LEU A 145 -16.77 -5.66 10.18
C LEU A 145 -15.28 -5.24 10.34
N ALA A 146 -14.94 -3.96 10.12
CA ALA A 146 -13.58 -3.45 10.37
C ALA A 146 -13.17 -3.60 11.85
N ASN A 147 -14.08 -3.30 12.78
CA ASN A 147 -13.83 -3.50 14.23
C ASN A 147 -13.72 -4.98 14.60
N GLU A 148 -14.55 -5.87 14.05
CA GLU A 148 -14.45 -7.32 14.25
C GLU A 148 -13.09 -7.86 13.77
N LEU A 149 -12.59 -7.37 12.63
CA LEU A 149 -11.26 -7.73 12.13
C LEU A 149 -10.14 -7.21 13.03
N PHE A 150 -10.26 -5.99 13.56
CA PHE A 150 -9.33 -5.47 14.56
C PHE A 150 -9.27 -6.38 15.79
N GLU A 151 -10.41 -6.73 16.38
CA GLU A 151 -10.48 -7.65 17.54
C GLU A 151 -9.91 -9.03 17.19
N THR A 152 -10.12 -9.50 15.96
CA THR A 152 -9.58 -10.76 15.47
C THR A 152 -8.05 -10.72 15.39
N ILE A 153 -7.47 -9.67 14.83
CA ILE A 153 -6.02 -9.48 14.79
C ILE A 153 -5.47 -9.44 16.22
N GLU A 154 -6.05 -8.60 17.09
CA GLU A 154 -5.55 -8.42 18.46
C GLU A 154 -5.61 -9.71 19.30
N SER A 155 -6.64 -10.53 19.11
CA SER A 155 -6.83 -11.75 19.89
C SER A 155 -6.19 -13.01 19.29
N ARG A 156 -5.99 -13.07 17.96
CA ARG A 156 -5.56 -14.30 17.28
C ARG A 156 -4.12 -14.27 16.76
N THR A 157 -3.62 -13.09 16.39
CA THR A 157 -2.32 -13.01 15.71
C THR A 157 -1.20 -12.47 16.57
N ARG A 158 -1.54 -11.85 17.72
CA ARG A 158 -0.54 -11.31 18.62
C ARG A 158 0.14 -12.37 19.49
N ASP A 159 1.44 -12.21 19.62
CA ASP A 159 2.23 -12.86 20.66
C ASP A 159 2.79 -11.83 21.68
N THR A 160 3.75 -12.25 22.51
CA THR A 160 4.42 -11.37 23.47
C THR A 160 5.20 -10.24 22.82
N TYR A 161 5.69 -10.45 21.59
CA TYR A 161 6.60 -9.55 20.89
C TYR A 161 5.94 -8.72 19.80
N GLY A 162 4.79 -9.14 19.26
CA GLY A 162 4.12 -8.44 18.18
C GLY A 162 3.07 -9.29 17.47
N TYR A 163 3.02 -9.20 16.16
CA TYR A 163 2.04 -9.89 15.33
C TYR A 163 2.72 -10.95 14.48
N MET A 164 2.21 -12.17 14.53
CA MET A 164 2.63 -13.28 13.68
C MET A 164 1.93 -13.18 12.33
N GLU A 165 2.51 -13.77 11.30
CA GLU A 165 2.11 -13.53 9.91
C GLU A 165 0.95 -14.43 9.46
N ALA A 166 1.12 -15.76 9.50
CA ALA A 166 0.31 -16.72 8.78
C ALA A 166 -0.31 -17.79 9.69
N PHE A 167 -1.58 -18.12 9.42
CA PHE A 167 -2.37 -19.06 10.21
C PHE A 167 -3.22 -19.95 9.31
N SER A 168 -3.52 -21.17 9.79
CA SER A 168 -4.54 -21.99 9.18
C SER A 168 -5.93 -21.31 9.25
N ARG A 169 -6.92 -21.88 8.57
CA ARG A 169 -8.32 -21.39 8.64
C ARG A 169 -8.82 -21.25 10.08
N SER A 170 -8.41 -22.14 10.98
CA SER A 170 -8.81 -22.15 12.40
C SER A 170 -7.86 -21.39 13.32
N TRP A 171 -7.01 -20.52 12.79
CA TRP A 171 -6.07 -19.68 13.53
C TRP A 171 -4.93 -20.44 14.24
N THR A 172 -4.54 -21.62 13.74
CA THR A 172 -3.30 -22.26 14.17
C THR A 172 -2.14 -21.67 13.39
N LEU A 173 -1.05 -21.26 14.08
CA LEU A 173 0.15 -20.69 13.44
C LEU A 173 0.75 -21.68 12.42
N ILE A 174 1.08 -21.18 11.24
CA ILE A 174 1.76 -21.90 10.15
C ILE A 174 2.95 -21.11 9.62
N GLY A 175 3.74 -21.69 8.70
CA GLY A 175 4.84 -20.97 8.04
C GLY A 175 4.33 -19.82 7.17
N ASN A 176 5.10 -18.74 7.13
CA ASN A 176 4.83 -17.56 6.30
C ASN A 176 5.46 -17.76 4.91
N GLU A 177 4.73 -18.39 3.98
CA GLU A 177 5.22 -18.65 2.61
C GLU A 177 4.89 -17.49 1.65
N HIS A 178 3.86 -16.69 1.94
CA HIS A 178 3.36 -15.66 1.04
C HIS A 178 4.10 -14.31 1.13
N LEU A 179 4.68 -14.00 2.29
CA LEU A 179 5.48 -12.78 2.51
C LEU A 179 6.91 -13.08 2.97
N SER A 180 7.38 -14.31 2.75
CA SER A 180 8.79 -14.68 2.92
C SER A 180 9.47 -14.64 1.56
N GLU A 181 10.43 -13.75 1.42
CA GLU A 181 11.22 -13.57 0.21
C GLU A 181 12.67 -14.02 0.47
N HIS A 182 13.46 -14.15 -0.59
CA HIS A 182 14.87 -14.56 -0.51
C HIS A 182 15.13 -15.90 0.23
N GLY A 183 14.10 -16.73 0.38
CA GLY A 183 14.19 -18.00 1.11
C GLY A 183 14.32 -17.84 2.64
N LEU A 184 14.01 -16.66 3.19
CA LEU A 184 14.09 -16.36 4.61
C LEU A 184 12.80 -16.82 5.31
N PRO A 185 12.87 -17.61 6.41
CA PRO A 185 11.68 -18.07 7.13
C PRO A 185 11.20 -16.98 8.12
N ALA A 186 10.70 -15.87 7.58
CA ALA A 186 10.28 -14.74 8.40
C ALA A 186 9.01 -15.03 9.20
N GLU A 187 9.05 -14.87 10.51
CA GLU A 187 7.90 -14.97 11.41
C GLU A 187 7.20 -13.62 11.62
N LYS A 188 7.93 -12.51 11.42
CA LYS A 188 7.44 -11.12 11.40
C LYS A 188 8.11 -10.36 10.26
N THR A 189 7.36 -9.43 9.68
CA THR A 189 7.87 -8.59 8.59
C THR A 189 7.62 -7.11 8.87
N MET A 190 8.51 -6.26 8.37
CA MET A 190 8.29 -4.82 8.32
C MET A 190 7.02 -4.51 7.53
N ASN A 191 6.80 -5.20 6.41
CA ASN A 191 5.66 -4.99 5.51
C ASN A 191 4.31 -5.18 6.22
N THR A 192 4.11 -6.28 6.97
CA THR A 192 2.89 -6.46 7.78
C THR A 192 2.74 -5.39 8.85
N THR A 193 3.84 -5.02 9.52
CA THR A 193 3.80 -3.96 10.53
C THR A 193 3.40 -2.62 9.94
N LEU A 194 3.92 -2.26 8.77
CA LEU A 194 3.60 -1.03 8.05
C LEU A 194 2.11 -0.96 7.69
N HIS A 195 1.54 -2.04 7.17
CA HIS A 195 0.13 -2.05 6.79
C HIS A 195 -0.84 -2.21 7.97
N LEU A 196 -0.39 -2.73 9.12
CA LEU A 196 -1.14 -2.59 10.37
C LEU A 196 -1.18 -1.13 10.83
N ILE A 197 -0.06 -0.38 10.73
CA ILE A 197 -0.04 1.07 11.02
C ILE A 197 -1.03 1.79 10.11
N GLU A 198 -0.99 1.52 8.80
CA GLU A 198 -1.89 2.11 7.82
C GLU A 198 -3.36 1.85 8.15
N ALA A 199 -3.73 0.60 8.39
CA ALA A 199 -5.11 0.19 8.69
C ALA A 199 -5.60 0.78 10.02
N TYR A 200 -4.78 0.73 11.07
CA TYR A 200 -5.14 1.23 12.39
C TYR A 200 -5.17 2.76 12.43
N THR A 201 -4.39 3.43 11.59
CA THR A 201 -4.47 4.88 11.40
C THR A 201 -5.88 5.28 10.90
N GLN A 202 -6.39 4.58 9.87
CA GLN A 202 -7.72 4.88 9.33
C GLN A 202 -8.82 4.51 10.32
N LEU A 203 -8.73 3.34 10.96
CA LEU A 203 -9.72 2.92 11.94
C LEU A 203 -9.75 3.87 13.16
N TYR A 204 -8.58 4.29 13.67
CA TYR A 204 -8.50 5.25 14.76
C TYR A 204 -9.02 6.63 14.36
N ARG A 205 -8.72 7.09 13.14
CA ARG A 205 -9.23 8.37 12.63
C ARG A 205 -10.76 8.44 12.67
N ILE A 206 -11.43 7.34 12.33
CA ILE A 206 -12.89 7.22 12.30
C ILE A 206 -13.47 7.03 13.70
N THR A 207 -12.96 6.08 14.45
CA THR A 207 -13.59 5.60 15.70
C THR A 207 -13.16 6.36 16.94
N LYS A 208 -11.94 6.93 16.93
CA LYS A 208 -11.27 7.46 18.12
C LYS A 208 -11.21 6.49 19.29
N SER A 209 -11.26 5.17 19.00
CA SER A 209 -11.18 4.10 19.99
C SER A 209 -9.82 4.14 20.70
N GLU A 210 -9.85 4.21 22.06
CA GLU A 210 -8.63 4.17 22.88
C GLU A 210 -7.81 2.90 22.63
N ALA A 211 -8.47 1.75 22.43
CA ALA A 211 -7.79 0.49 22.13
C ALA A 211 -7.02 0.54 20.81
N VAL A 212 -7.67 1.04 19.75
CA VAL A 212 -7.01 1.20 18.43
C VAL A 212 -5.87 2.21 18.52
N GLY A 213 -6.09 3.34 19.18
CA GLY A 213 -5.06 4.38 19.38
C GLY A 213 -3.83 3.86 20.14
N ALA A 214 -4.05 3.10 21.22
CA ALA A 214 -2.97 2.49 21.99
C ALA A 214 -2.16 1.46 21.16
N ARG A 215 -2.84 0.71 20.26
CA ARG A 215 -2.17 -0.23 19.37
C ARG A 215 -1.39 0.47 18.26
N LEU A 216 -1.94 1.51 17.67
CA LEU A 216 -1.26 2.34 16.69
C LEU A 216 0.01 2.98 17.28
N GLN A 217 -0.11 3.56 18.48
CA GLN A 217 1.05 4.09 19.19
C GLN A 217 2.12 3.02 19.42
N TRP A 218 1.73 1.85 19.92
CA TRP A 218 2.66 0.74 20.15
C TRP A 218 3.35 0.26 18.87
N LEU A 219 2.63 0.15 17.75
CA LEU A 219 3.20 -0.21 16.44
C LEU A 219 4.26 0.80 15.99
N LEU A 220 3.99 2.09 16.15
CA LEU A 220 4.97 3.14 15.87
C LEU A 220 6.21 3.02 16.78
N GLU A 221 6.03 2.79 18.08
CA GLU A 221 7.15 2.61 19.02
C GLU A 221 8.00 1.39 18.63
N VAL A 222 7.39 0.24 18.32
CA VAL A 222 8.10 -0.96 17.86
C VAL A 222 8.84 -0.71 16.55
N THR A 223 8.22 -0.01 15.61
CA THR A 223 8.87 0.32 14.33
C THR A 223 10.13 1.16 14.57
N ALA A 224 10.04 2.18 15.41
CA ALA A 224 11.17 3.04 15.71
C ALA A 224 12.27 2.36 16.56
N ASP A 225 11.91 1.35 17.39
CA ASP A 225 12.84 0.70 18.32
C ASP A 225 13.45 -0.61 17.78
N LYS A 226 12.72 -1.33 16.90
CA LYS A 226 13.09 -2.68 16.45
C LYS A 226 13.33 -2.79 14.95
N ILE A 227 12.52 -2.07 14.17
CA ILE A 227 12.53 -2.16 12.71
C ILE A 227 13.47 -1.11 12.12
N TYR A 228 13.42 0.13 12.58
CA TYR A 228 14.34 1.16 12.11
C TYR A 228 15.78 0.88 12.58
N ASP A 229 16.71 0.95 11.64
CA ASP A 229 18.16 0.87 11.89
C ASP A 229 18.77 2.25 11.67
N ALA A 230 19.18 2.89 12.78
CA ALA A 230 19.74 4.24 12.73
C ALA A 230 21.14 4.31 12.08
N GLU A 231 21.91 3.21 12.10
CA GLU A 231 23.22 3.16 11.44
C GLU A 231 23.07 3.05 9.93
N ARG A 232 22.10 2.28 9.47
CA ARG A 232 21.76 2.14 8.05
C ARG A 232 20.95 3.34 7.53
N GLY A 233 20.17 3.99 8.38
CA GLY A 233 19.16 4.99 7.99
C GLY A 233 18.03 4.39 7.16
N ALA A 234 17.61 3.15 7.47
CA ALA A 234 16.66 2.34 6.72
C ALA A 234 15.86 1.41 7.64
N LEU A 235 14.82 0.76 7.12
CA LEU A 235 14.05 -0.26 7.83
C LEU A 235 14.62 -1.65 7.55
N LYS A 236 14.75 -2.47 8.58
CA LYS A 236 14.98 -3.92 8.46
C LYS A 236 13.70 -4.58 7.97
N VAL A 237 13.82 -5.64 7.18
CA VAL A 237 12.67 -6.19 6.43
C VAL A 237 12.10 -7.46 7.08
N PHE A 238 12.93 -8.43 7.41
CA PHE A 238 12.52 -9.77 7.87
C PHE A 238 13.06 -10.07 9.27
N PHE A 239 12.24 -10.71 10.10
CA PHE A 239 12.57 -11.00 11.49
C PHE A 239 12.11 -12.38 11.93
N ASP A 240 12.83 -12.91 12.92
CA ASP A 240 12.31 -13.98 13.75
C ASP A 240 11.23 -13.46 14.73
N LYS A 241 10.71 -14.36 15.54
CA LYS A 241 9.69 -14.05 16.54
C LYS A 241 10.09 -12.94 17.51
N GLN A 242 11.38 -12.83 17.89
CA GLN A 242 11.91 -11.88 18.86
C GLN A 242 12.41 -10.56 18.25
N TRP A 243 12.18 -10.31 17.00
CA TRP A 243 12.70 -9.16 16.25
C TRP A 243 14.22 -9.22 15.97
N ASN A 244 14.83 -10.42 15.97
CA ASN A 244 16.16 -10.55 15.40
C ASN A 244 16.05 -10.50 13.86
N GLU A 245 16.87 -9.67 13.24
CA GLU A 245 16.89 -9.49 11.79
C GLU A 245 17.33 -10.78 11.08
N LEU A 246 16.66 -11.12 10.00
CA LEU A 246 16.98 -12.22 9.10
C LEU A 246 17.39 -11.65 7.73
N GLY A 247 18.61 -11.96 7.29
CA GLY A 247 19.17 -11.47 6.03
C GLY A 247 19.53 -9.98 6.03
N ASP A 248 20.23 -9.54 5.01
CA ASP A 248 20.60 -8.14 4.77
C ASP A 248 19.84 -7.62 3.53
N VAL A 249 18.61 -7.13 3.78
CA VAL A 249 17.71 -6.67 2.72
C VAL A 249 17.34 -5.21 2.93
N TYR A 250 17.43 -4.41 1.86
CA TYR A 250 16.98 -3.02 1.78
C TYR A 250 15.87 -2.92 0.75
N SER A 251 14.65 -2.71 1.17
CA SER A 251 13.50 -2.50 0.27
C SER A 251 13.25 -1.01 0.09
N TYR A 252 13.81 -0.43 -0.97
CA TYR A 252 13.78 1.01 -1.19
C TYR A 252 12.36 1.57 -1.33
N GLY A 253 11.47 0.78 -1.94
CA GLY A 253 10.06 1.14 -2.07
C GLY A 253 9.34 1.21 -0.73
N HIS A 254 9.53 0.21 0.13
CA HIS A 254 8.92 0.23 1.46
C HIS A 254 9.51 1.31 2.37
N ASP A 255 10.80 1.58 2.27
CA ASP A 255 11.43 2.64 3.04
C ASP A 255 10.80 4.00 2.73
N ILE A 256 10.65 4.36 1.45
CA ILE A 256 10.04 5.64 1.09
C ILE A 256 8.54 5.66 1.35
N GLU A 257 7.81 4.55 1.18
CA GLU A 257 6.40 4.41 1.52
C GLU A 257 6.18 4.63 3.02
N ALA A 258 7.00 4.00 3.86
CA ALA A 258 6.91 4.10 5.31
C ALA A 258 6.98 5.56 5.80
N THR A 259 7.79 6.41 5.18
CA THR A 259 7.98 7.80 5.64
C THR A 259 6.67 8.57 5.71
N TRP A 260 5.83 8.50 4.68
CA TRP A 260 4.59 9.24 4.64
C TRP A 260 3.45 8.56 5.42
N LEU A 261 3.42 7.22 5.48
CA LEU A 261 2.45 6.48 6.30
C LEU A 261 2.66 6.72 7.79
N MET A 262 3.90 6.76 8.24
CA MET A 262 4.23 7.05 9.65
C MET A 262 3.96 8.51 10.01
N ASP A 263 4.23 9.46 9.11
CA ASP A 263 3.87 10.86 9.32
C ASP A 263 2.35 11.02 9.47
N LEU A 264 1.56 10.38 8.58
CA LEU A 264 0.11 10.38 8.67
C LEU A 264 -0.39 9.77 9.99
N ALA A 265 0.20 8.65 10.42
CA ALA A 265 -0.16 8.00 11.67
C ALA A 265 0.13 8.91 12.89
N CYS A 266 1.27 9.58 12.90
CA CYS A 266 1.62 10.55 13.94
C CYS A 266 0.67 11.74 13.98
N ASP A 267 0.29 12.29 12.81
CA ASP A 267 -0.66 13.39 12.70
C ASP A 267 -2.04 12.99 13.24
N VAL A 268 -2.52 11.78 12.91
CA VAL A 268 -3.83 11.26 13.34
C VAL A 268 -3.85 10.97 14.84
N LEU A 269 -2.75 10.47 15.41
CA LEU A 269 -2.60 10.27 16.86
C LEU A 269 -2.49 11.58 17.63
N GLY A 270 -1.86 12.59 17.06
CA GLY A 270 -1.62 13.87 17.73
C GLY A 270 -0.59 13.78 18.88
N ASN A 271 0.30 12.76 18.85
CA ASN A 271 1.35 12.60 19.87
C ASN A 271 2.61 13.36 19.47
N ALA A 272 2.85 14.52 20.11
CA ALA A 272 3.96 15.41 19.76
C ALA A 272 5.35 14.78 19.90
N ALA A 273 5.55 13.86 20.85
CA ALA A 273 6.83 13.20 21.06
C ALA A 273 7.13 12.20 19.93
N LEU A 274 6.13 11.40 19.53
CA LEU A 274 6.24 10.52 18.37
C LEU A 274 6.43 11.30 17.08
N SER A 275 5.66 12.37 16.87
CA SER A 275 5.81 13.24 15.68
C SER A 275 7.22 13.82 15.57
N ALA A 276 7.82 14.26 16.68
CA ALA A 276 9.20 14.75 16.68
C ALA A 276 10.21 13.66 16.34
N ARG A 277 10.05 12.46 16.92
CA ARG A 277 10.91 11.31 16.65
C ARG A 277 10.83 10.86 15.18
N TYR A 278 9.60 10.74 14.66
CA TYR A 278 9.38 10.30 13.28
C TYR A 278 9.82 11.34 12.25
N ARG A 279 9.76 12.61 12.56
CA ARG A 279 10.33 13.64 11.69
C ARG A 279 11.81 13.40 11.40
N GLU A 280 12.60 13.03 12.40
CA GLU A 280 14.03 12.72 12.24
C GLU A 280 14.22 11.43 11.45
N ILE A 281 13.50 10.36 11.80
CA ILE A 281 13.57 9.05 11.12
C ILE A 281 13.19 9.20 9.65
N ASN A 282 12.02 9.78 9.35
CA ASN A 282 11.49 9.88 8.00
C ASN A 282 12.35 10.75 7.10
N ASN A 283 12.89 11.86 7.63
CA ASN A 283 13.84 12.70 6.88
C ASN A 283 15.12 11.93 6.54
N THR A 284 15.68 11.19 7.51
CA THR A 284 16.89 10.37 7.29
C THR A 284 16.65 9.30 6.23
N ILE A 285 15.51 8.60 6.28
CA ILE A 285 15.14 7.59 5.28
C ILE A 285 14.97 8.24 3.90
N ALA A 286 14.22 9.35 3.79
CA ALA A 286 13.99 10.02 2.51
C ALA A 286 15.30 10.51 1.87
N GLU A 287 16.19 11.12 2.64
CA GLU A 287 17.52 11.53 2.19
C GLU A 287 18.35 10.34 1.74
N LYS A 288 18.32 9.24 2.51
CA LYS A 288 19.05 8.02 2.17
C LYS A 288 18.56 7.42 0.86
N ILE A 289 17.24 7.25 0.69
CA ILE A 289 16.65 6.69 -0.54
C ILE A 289 16.95 7.59 -1.75
N GLN A 290 16.89 8.92 -1.60
CA GLN A 290 17.29 9.83 -2.67
C GLN A 290 18.75 9.63 -3.08
N GLN A 291 19.64 9.36 -2.13
CA GLN A 291 21.08 9.20 -2.39
C GLN A 291 21.46 7.86 -3.01
N ILE A 292 20.85 6.75 -2.55
CA ILE A 292 21.31 5.40 -2.92
C ILE A 292 20.41 4.68 -3.91
N ALA A 293 19.14 5.03 -3.99
CA ALA A 293 18.15 4.34 -4.82
C ALA A 293 17.67 5.17 -6.01
N PHE A 294 17.72 6.50 -5.96
CA PHE A 294 17.35 7.36 -7.08
C PHE A 294 18.55 7.59 -8.01
N ASP A 295 18.46 7.13 -9.25
CA ASP A 295 19.55 7.24 -10.23
C ASP A 295 19.53 8.53 -11.07
N GLY A 296 18.67 9.48 -10.70
CA GLY A 296 18.42 10.72 -11.44
C GLY A 296 17.15 10.67 -12.30
N THR A 297 16.57 9.49 -12.52
CA THR A 297 15.35 9.29 -13.32
C THR A 297 14.29 8.46 -12.60
N ALA A 298 14.67 7.35 -11.99
CA ALA A 298 13.78 6.38 -11.36
C ALA A 298 14.40 5.77 -10.09
N LEU A 299 13.58 5.11 -9.28
CA LEU A 299 14.04 4.34 -8.12
C LEU A 299 14.42 2.92 -8.53
N LEU A 300 15.53 2.43 -7.97
CA LEU A 300 15.89 1.02 -7.94
C LEU A 300 14.93 0.24 -7.03
N ASN A 301 14.82 -1.07 -7.23
CA ASN A 301 13.92 -1.91 -6.44
C ASN A 301 14.45 -2.14 -5.01
N GLU A 302 15.56 -2.85 -4.88
CA GLU A 302 16.08 -3.28 -3.60
C GLU A 302 17.56 -3.63 -3.65
N SER A 303 18.15 -3.90 -2.48
CA SER A 303 19.43 -4.60 -2.35
C SER A 303 19.30 -5.74 -1.38
N ALA A 304 19.72 -6.94 -1.76
CA ALA A 304 19.71 -8.13 -0.92
C ALA A 304 21.10 -8.77 -0.89
N GLU A 305 21.66 -8.98 0.31
CA GLU A 305 23.00 -9.56 0.50
C GLU A 305 24.08 -8.85 -0.35
N GLY A 306 24.00 -7.52 -0.39
CA GLY A 306 24.92 -6.67 -1.16
C GLY A 306 24.72 -6.71 -2.69
N LYS A 307 23.70 -7.40 -3.19
CA LYS A 307 23.34 -7.43 -4.61
C LYS A 307 22.22 -6.45 -4.89
N LEU A 308 22.50 -5.51 -5.78
CA LEU A 308 21.51 -4.52 -6.22
C LEU A 308 20.57 -5.11 -7.27
N ASP A 309 19.27 -4.99 -7.03
CA ASP A 309 18.24 -5.17 -8.04
C ASP A 309 17.85 -3.82 -8.65
N GLY A 310 18.20 -3.62 -9.90
CA GLY A 310 17.90 -2.41 -10.65
C GLY A 310 16.55 -2.42 -11.38
N THR A 311 15.73 -3.44 -11.19
CA THR A 311 14.38 -3.53 -11.78
C THR A 311 13.53 -2.33 -11.35
N ARG A 312 12.67 -1.85 -12.25
CA ARG A 312 11.77 -0.73 -11.97
C ARG A 312 10.36 -1.25 -11.73
N ILE A 313 10.02 -1.38 -10.46
CA ILE A 313 8.71 -1.88 -10.03
C ILE A 313 7.73 -0.72 -9.98
N TRP A 314 6.50 -0.89 -10.50
CA TRP A 314 5.47 0.16 -10.60
C TRP A 314 5.14 0.82 -9.27
N TRP A 315 5.01 0.01 -8.22
CA TRP A 315 4.61 0.53 -6.90
C TRP A 315 5.75 1.29 -6.23
N VAL A 316 7.00 0.88 -6.44
CA VAL A 316 8.18 1.59 -5.93
C VAL A 316 8.26 3.00 -6.50
N GLN A 317 7.99 3.16 -7.81
CA GLN A 317 7.97 4.48 -8.45
C GLN A 317 6.80 5.33 -7.93
N ALA A 318 5.61 4.74 -7.78
CA ALA A 318 4.43 5.43 -7.26
C ALA A 318 4.64 5.91 -5.82
N GLU A 319 5.14 5.03 -4.93
CA GLU A 319 5.42 5.39 -3.53
C GLU A 319 6.56 6.41 -3.41
N GLY A 320 7.54 6.35 -4.32
CA GLY A 320 8.58 7.37 -4.43
C GLY A 320 8.01 8.77 -4.68
N VAL A 321 7.03 8.90 -5.58
CA VAL A 321 6.37 10.20 -5.82
C VAL A 321 5.71 10.72 -4.55
N VAL A 322 4.91 9.87 -3.85
CA VAL A 322 4.19 10.28 -2.63
C VAL A 322 5.15 10.62 -1.50
N GLY A 323 6.12 9.73 -1.22
CA GLY A 323 7.05 9.89 -0.12
C GLY A 323 7.95 11.11 -0.28
N PHE A 324 8.46 11.38 -1.48
CA PHE A 324 9.26 12.58 -1.71
C PHE A 324 8.44 13.86 -1.69
N LEU A 325 7.18 13.86 -2.13
CA LEU A 325 6.29 15.02 -1.95
C LEU A 325 5.99 15.26 -0.46
N ASN A 326 5.74 14.20 0.31
CA ASN A 326 5.58 14.32 1.76
C ASN A 326 6.85 14.89 2.41
N ALA A 327 8.03 14.36 2.08
CA ALA A 327 9.30 14.86 2.59
C ALA A 327 9.52 16.34 2.23
N PHE A 328 9.16 16.75 1.01
CA PHE A 328 9.15 18.16 0.62
C PHE A 328 8.22 18.99 1.51
N CYS A 329 6.97 18.56 1.70
CA CYS A 329 6.01 19.28 2.56
C CYS A 329 6.47 19.39 4.02
N ARG A 330 7.20 18.39 4.52
CA ARG A 330 7.72 18.40 5.91
C ARG A 330 8.99 19.23 6.10
N THR A 331 9.80 19.40 5.06
CA THR A 331 11.15 19.98 5.19
C THR A 331 11.35 21.28 4.42
N GLY A 332 10.53 21.54 3.39
CA GLY A 332 10.77 22.61 2.42
C GLY A 332 11.95 22.35 1.46
N ASN A 333 12.53 21.15 1.46
CA ASN A 333 13.65 20.82 0.58
C ASN A 333 13.18 20.58 -0.86
N LEU A 334 13.44 21.54 -1.74
CA LEU A 334 13.08 21.48 -3.17
C LEU A 334 13.71 20.28 -3.90
N GLY A 335 14.80 19.71 -3.41
CA GLY A 335 15.41 18.51 -3.97
C GLY A 335 14.43 17.32 -3.98
N PHE A 336 13.62 17.16 -2.94
CA PHE A 336 12.60 16.12 -2.88
C PHE A 336 11.46 16.36 -3.89
N HIS A 337 11.01 17.60 -4.03
CA HIS A 337 10.01 17.94 -5.05
C HIS A 337 10.51 17.65 -6.47
N HIS A 338 11.76 17.99 -6.78
CA HIS A 338 12.37 17.69 -8.07
C HIS A 338 12.46 16.18 -8.32
N THR A 339 12.81 15.40 -7.29
CA THR A 339 12.82 13.92 -7.38
C THR A 339 11.43 13.37 -7.67
N ALA A 340 10.39 13.83 -6.98
CA ALA A 340 9.01 13.42 -7.24
C ALA A 340 8.57 13.74 -8.69
N CYS A 341 8.90 14.93 -9.19
CA CYS A 341 8.61 15.31 -10.57
C CYS A 341 9.38 14.46 -11.60
N ALA A 342 10.64 14.10 -11.33
CA ALA A 342 11.43 13.23 -12.18
C ALA A 342 10.84 11.81 -12.23
N LEU A 343 10.46 11.26 -11.08
CA LEU A 343 9.76 9.95 -10.98
C LEU A 343 8.46 9.95 -11.78
N TRP A 344 7.64 10.99 -11.64
CA TRP A 344 6.43 11.11 -12.44
C TRP A 344 6.71 11.19 -13.95
N SER A 345 7.76 11.91 -14.34
CA SER A 345 8.19 11.95 -15.75
C SER A 345 8.59 10.57 -16.25
N TYR A 346 9.33 9.80 -15.43
CA TYR A 346 9.69 8.42 -15.74
C TYR A 346 8.45 7.51 -15.88
N ILE A 347 7.51 7.60 -14.93
CA ILE A 347 6.26 6.83 -14.95
C ILE A 347 5.50 7.09 -16.25
N LYS A 348 5.34 8.36 -16.65
CA LYS A 348 4.64 8.72 -17.89
C LYS A 348 5.27 8.15 -19.15
N THR A 349 6.59 8.07 -19.17
CA THR A 349 7.34 7.69 -20.39
C THR A 349 7.60 6.21 -20.50
N HIS A 350 7.65 5.48 -19.38
CA HIS A 350 8.07 4.08 -19.35
C HIS A 350 7.06 3.14 -18.66
N GLN A 351 6.51 3.54 -17.50
CA GLN A 351 5.71 2.62 -16.69
C GLN A 351 4.29 2.47 -17.22
N ILE A 352 3.68 3.54 -17.76
CA ILE A 352 2.33 3.51 -18.30
C ILE A 352 2.30 2.72 -19.60
N ASP A 353 1.52 1.62 -19.62
CA ASP A 353 1.31 0.81 -20.82
C ASP A 353 0.31 1.50 -21.76
N ARG A 354 0.81 1.97 -22.89
CA ARG A 354 0.01 2.69 -23.92
C ARG A 354 -0.70 1.77 -24.91
N ARG A 355 -0.59 0.44 -24.74
CA ARG A 355 -1.40 -0.49 -25.55
C ARG A 355 -2.88 -0.30 -25.23
N ASP A 356 -3.75 -0.50 -26.22
CA ASP A 356 -5.19 -0.45 -26.00
C ASP A 356 -5.60 -1.50 -24.95
N GLY A 357 -6.24 -1.05 -23.88
CA GLY A 357 -6.60 -1.88 -22.75
C GLY A 357 -5.48 -2.10 -21.73
N GLY A 358 -4.31 -1.47 -21.87
CA GLY A 358 -3.23 -1.51 -20.87
C GLY A 358 -3.56 -0.75 -19.59
N GLU A 359 -2.67 -0.91 -18.61
CA GLU A 359 -2.64 -0.16 -17.36
C GLU A 359 -1.17 0.29 -17.14
N TRP A 360 -0.55 0.07 -16.03
CA TRP A 360 0.89 0.28 -15.87
C TRP A 360 1.61 -1.07 -15.99
N HIS A 361 2.75 -1.12 -16.66
CA HIS A 361 3.62 -2.29 -16.61
C HIS A 361 3.99 -2.58 -15.16
N ALA A 362 3.92 -3.83 -14.73
CA ALA A 362 4.28 -4.21 -13.37
C ALA A 362 5.78 -3.99 -13.13
N GLU A 363 6.60 -4.37 -14.09
CA GLU A 363 8.05 -4.30 -14.00
C GLU A 363 8.69 -3.87 -15.30
N LEU A 364 9.78 -3.11 -15.18
CA LEU A 364 10.65 -2.75 -16.28
C LEU A 364 12.09 -3.15 -15.94
N THR A 365 12.90 -3.39 -16.96
CA THR A 365 14.35 -3.49 -16.77
C THR A 365 14.92 -2.17 -16.23
N GLN A 366 16.15 -2.19 -15.77
CA GLN A 366 16.85 -0.97 -15.35
C GLN A 366 16.90 0.09 -16.47
N GLN A 367 16.86 -0.33 -17.73
CA GLN A 367 16.86 0.53 -18.91
C GLN A 367 15.47 1.05 -19.30
N GLY A 368 14.42 0.64 -18.58
CA GLY A 368 13.04 1.08 -18.81
C GLY A 368 12.25 0.24 -19.83
N GLU A 369 12.74 -0.95 -20.20
CA GLU A 369 12.02 -1.84 -21.11
C GLU A 369 11.04 -2.75 -20.35
N PRO A 370 9.78 -2.93 -20.79
CA PRO A 370 8.81 -3.76 -20.12
C PRO A 370 9.22 -5.23 -19.97
N LEU A 371 9.03 -5.78 -18.77
CA LEU A 371 9.16 -7.20 -18.47
C LEU A 371 7.77 -7.84 -18.47
N PHE A 372 7.52 -8.74 -19.39
CA PHE A 372 6.23 -9.43 -19.54
C PHE A 372 6.13 -10.74 -18.73
N SER A 373 6.89 -10.82 -17.63
CA SER A 373 6.86 -11.95 -16.69
C SER A 373 5.80 -11.81 -15.59
N PHE A 374 5.26 -10.61 -15.41
CA PHE A 374 4.28 -10.31 -14.38
C PHE A 374 2.94 -9.87 -14.98
N ASP A 375 1.88 -10.20 -14.26
CA ASP A 375 0.51 -9.93 -14.68
C ASP A 375 0.22 -8.43 -14.78
N MET A 376 -0.64 -8.05 -15.71
CA MET A 376 -1.17 -6.70 -15.82
C MET A 376 -2.13 -6.38 -14.67
N ALA A 377 -2.89 -7.37 -14.20
CA ALA A 377 -3.69 -7.31 -12.99
C ALA A 377 -3.67 -8.67 -12.29
N GLY A 378 -3.57 -8.66 -10.96
CA GLY A 378 -3.46 -9.88 -10.16
C GLY A 378 -3.56 -9.62 -8.67
N PRO A 379 -3.31 -10.62 -7.83
CA PRO A 379 -3.44 -10.48 -6.37
C PRO A 379 -2.63 -9.32 -5.79
N TRP A 380 -1.46 -9.04 -6.36
CA TRP A 380 -0.55 -7.98 -5.93
C TRP A 380 -0.63 -6.71 -6.79
N LYS A 381 -0.84 -6.86 -8.11
CA LYS A 381 -0.94 -5.75 -9.06
C LYS A 381 -2.39 -5.29 -9.18
N CYS A 382 -2.71 -4.20 -8.52
CA CYS A 382 -4.07 -3.66 -8.40
C CYS A 382 -4.02 -2.12 -8.34
N PRO A 383 -5.16 -1.39 -8.36
CA PRO A 383 -5.16 0.07 -8.44
C PRO A 383 -4.81 0.76 -7.10
N TYR A 384 -4.12 0.06 -6.21
CA TYR A 384 -3.79 0.58 -4.88
C TYR A 384 -2.65 1.61 -4.95
N HIS A 385 -1.43 1.20 -5.34
CA HIS A 385 -0.27 2.10 -5.29
C HIS A 385 -0.35 3.24 -6.32
N ASN A 386 -0.63 2.95 -7.58
CA ASN A 386 -0.73 3.97 -8.61
C ASN A 386 -1.98 4.86 -8.46
N GLY A 387 -3.13 4.28 -8.11
CA GLY A 387 -4.33 5.04 -7.78
C GLY A 387 -4.15 5.88 -6.52
N ARG A 388 -3.49 5.34 -5.49
CA ARG A 388 -3.15 6.05 -4.25
C ARG A 388 -2.21 7.22 -4.54
N MET A 389 -1.17 7.00 -5.32
CA MET A 389 -0.27 8.08 -5.76
C MET A 389 -1.06 9.22 -6.40
N CYS A 390 -1.92 8.93 -7.37
CA CYS A 390 -2.73 9.96 -8.01
C CYS A 390 -3.59 10.72 -7.00
N LEU A 391 -4.28 10.00 -6.10
CA LEU A 391 -5.16 10.60 -5.10
C LEU A 391 -4.42 11.42 -4.06
N GLU A 392 -3.25 10.97 -3.58
CA GLU A 392 -2.46 11.72 -2.59
C GLU A 392 -1.80 12.94 -3.22
N VAL A 393 -1.26 12.84 -4.44
CA VAL A 393 -0.72 14.00 -5.18
C VAL A 393 -1.80 15.08 -5.40
N MET A 394 -3.03 14.67 -5.75
CA MET A 394 -4.15 15.62 -5.93
C MET A 394 -4.52 16.38 -4.64
N LYS A 395 -4.27 15.80 -3.45
CA LYS A 395 -4.53 16.42 -2.15
C LYS A 395 -3.39 17.31 -1.66
N THR A 396 -2.18 17.13 -2.19
CA THR A 396 -1.00 17.85 -1.72
C THR A 396 -1.19 19.35 -1.92
N ASP A 397 -1.16 20.13 -0.84
CA ASP A 397 -1.25 21.59 -0.92
C ASP A 397 0.03 22.15 -1.54
N PRO A 398 -0.04 22.89 -2.64
CA PRO A 398 1.14 23.53 -3.24
C PRO A 398 1.79 24.61 -2.34
N VAL A 399 1.20 24.92 -1.20
CA VAL A 399 1.68 25.94 -0.23
C VAL A 399 2.13 25.30 1.09
N CYS A 400 2.53 24.02 1.10
CA CYS A 400 2.94 23.30 2.32
C CYS A 400 4.18 23.88 3.05
N VAL A 401 4.73 25.01 2.65
CA VAL A 401 5.92 25.61 3.28
C VAL A 401 5.64 27.04 3.74
#